data_bed2cc7f2a393e2a63f991ce7db6c050
#
_entry.id   bed2cc7f2a393e2a63f991ce7db6c050
#
_cell.length_a   1.000
_cell.length_b   1.000
_cell.length_c   1.000
_cell.angle_alpha   90.00
_cell.angle_beta   90.00
_cell.angle_gamma   90.00
#
_symmetry.space_group_name_H-M   'P 1'
#
loop_
_entity.id
_entity.type
_entity.pdbx_description
1 polymer ?
#
loop_
_entity_poly.entity_id
_entity_poly.type
_entity_poly.pdbx_seq_one_letter_code
_entity_poly.pdbx_strand_id
1 'polypeptide(L)'
;MCTIEDEDGQDMPLSVAEYISLSLKDDAIQLQTPACRSIIEEAIENAHTPNFRAEQYFNNHPNEQIRELAFKLGTDAVELSKLYDIPTFSTPIDKEIVQSNDTDLRLDEIVPSLIASYKLNVIQQELQTIIEQMKSSEVKADKDKYRQLLLQFTQKKKLSTELAKQCGDRVVL
;
A
#
# COMPACT_ATOMS: atom_id res chain seq x y z
N MET A 1 -4.97 5.43 -14.74
CA MET A 1 -5.98 4.38 -14.48
C MET A 1 -5.24 3.08 -14.34
N CYS A 2 -5.60 2.25 -13.35
CA CYS A 2 -5.07 0.89 -13.24
C CYS A 2 -6.02 -0.05 -13.99
N THR A 3 -5.50 -1.13 -14.57
CA THR A 3 -6.31 -2.16 -15.23
C THR A 3 -6.19 -3.46 -14.46
N ILE A 4 -7.30 -4.19 -14.32
CA ILE A 4 -7.32 -5.57 -13.80
C ILE A 4 -7.96 -6.43 -14.89
N GLU A 5 -7.36 -7.61 -15.14
CA GLU A 5 -8.00 -8.63 -15.97
C GLU A 5 -9.17 -9.26 -15.20
N ASP A 6 -10.36 -9.24 -15.80
CA ASP A 6 -11.54 -9.94 -15.31
C ASP A 6 -11.40 -11.46 -15.52
N GLU A 7 -12.28 -12.26 -14.90
CA GLU A 7 -12.36 -13.73 -15.07
C GLU A 7 -12.48 -14.15 -16.55
N ASP A 8 -12.99 -13.25 -17.40
CA ASP A 8 -13.13 -13.42 -18.85
C ASP A 8 -11.92 -12.90 -19.65
N GLY A 9 -10.85 -12.45 -19.00
CA GLY A 9 -9.64 -11.93 -19.64
C GLY A 9 -9.81 -10.56 -20.31
N GLN A 10 -10.80 -9.76 -19.86
CA GLN A 10 -11.00 -8.39 -20.33
C GLN A 10 -10.40 -7.38 -19.34
N ASP A 11 -9.66 -6.41 -19.88
CA ASP A 11 -9.10 -5.30 -19.10
C ASP A 11 -10.21 -4.35 -18.62
N MET A 12 -10.49 -4.35 -17.32
CA MET A 12 -11.37 -3.37 -16.69
C MET A 12 -10.57 -2.17 -16.18
N PRO A 13 -10.88 -0.94 -16.64
CA PRO A 13 -10.27 0.25 -16.12
C PRO A 13 -10.81 0.57 -14.72
N LEU A 14 -9.95 0.58 -13.73
CA LEU A 14 -10.26 0.94 -12.35
C LEU A 14 -9.59 2.26 -11.97
N SER A 15 -10.24 3.00 -11.08
CA SER A 15 -9.56 4.08 -10.38
C SER A 15 -8.48 3.51 -9.45
N VAL A 16 -7.47 4.32 -9.12
CA VAL A 16 -6.40 3.91 -8.19
C VAL A 16 -6.99 3.49 -6.83
N ALA A 17 -8.02 4.18 -6.35
CA ALA A 17 -8.67 3.89 -5.08
C ALA A 17 -9.39 2.53 -5.09
N GLU A 18 -10.11 2.20 -6.17
CA GLU A 18 -10.75 0.90 -6.36
C GLU A 18 -9.71 -0.22 -6.42
N TYR A 19 -8.64 -0.03 -7.18
CA TYR A 19 -7.54 -0.99 -7.25
C TYR A 19 -6.92 -1.27 -5.89
N ILE A 20 -6.62 -0.22 -5.10
CA ILE A 20 -6.08 -0.35 -3.75
C ILE A 20 -7.05 -1.16 -2.86
N SER A 21 -8.33 -0.80 -2.88
CA SER A 21 -9.35 -1.47 -2.06
C SER A 21 -9.50 -2.95 -2.38
N LEU A 22 -9.59 -3.30 -3.66
CA LEU A 22 -9.68 -4.69 -4.12
C LEU A 22 -8.43 -5.47 -3.72
N SER A 23 -7.27 -4.96 -4.07
CA SER A 23 -6.01 -5.62 -3.78
C SER A 23 -5.78 -5.88 -2.29
N LEU A 24 -6.19 -4.96 -1.41
CA LEU A 24 -6.07 -5.16 0.05
C LEU A 24 -7.10 -6.17 0.58
N LYS A 25 -8.31 -6.20 0.01
CA LYS A 25 -9.36 -7.16 0.39
C LYS A 25 -8.98 -8.60 0.06
N ASP A 26 -8.34 -8.83 -1.07
CA ASP A 26 -7.92 -10.17 -1.51
C ASP A 26 -7.01 -10.87 -0.48
N ASP A 27 -6.13 -10.10 0.16
CA ASP A 27 -5.22 -10.63 1.20
C ASP A 27 -5.74 -10.40 2.63
N ALA A 28 -6.99 -9.96 2.80
CA ALA A 28 -7.60 -9.61 4.08
C ALA A 28 -6.77 -8.60 4.90
N ILE A 29 -6.05 -7.72 4.23
CA ILE A 29 -5.24 -6.66 4.83
C ILE A 29 -6.06 -5.37 4.87
N GLN A 30 -5.95 -4.62 5.96
CA GLN A 30 -6.62 -3.33 6.12
C GLN A 30 -5.59 -2.20 6.27
N LEU A 31 -5.96 -1.01 5.79
CA LEU A 31 -5.18 0.19 6.08
C LEU A 31 -5.18 0.46 7.58
N GLN A 32 -4.01 0.64 8.16
CA GLN A 32 -3.85 0.81 9.61
C GLN A 32 -4.42 2.15 10.10
N THR A 33 -4.30 3.21 9.28
CA THR A 33 -4.76 4.55 9.63
C THR A 33 -6.23 4.73 9.25
N PRO A 34 -7.14 5.07 10.21
CA PRO A 34 -8.55 5.28 9.93
C PRO A 34 -8.80 6.38 8.87
N ALA A 35 -8.06 7.49 8.93
CA ALA A 35 -8.17 8.56 7.96
C ALA A 35 -7.85 8.10 6.52
N CYS A 36 -6.85 7.22 6.34
CA CYS A 36 -6.55 6.64 5.02
C CYS A 36 -7.70 5.75 4.52
N ARG A 37 -8.35 5.00 5.40
CA ARG A 37 -9.53 4.19 5.03
C ARG A 37 -10.67 5.06 4.52
N SER A 38 -11.02 6.12 5.28
CA SER A 38 -12.06 7.07 4.87
C SER A 38 -11.72 7.74 3.54
N ILE A 39 -10.46 8.14 3.34
CA ILE A 39 -10.03 8.73 2.06
C ILE A 39 -10.25 7.76 0.90
N ILE A 40 -9.88 6.49 1.04
CA ILE A 40 -10.06 5.50 -0.02
C ILE A 40 -11.55 5.22 -0.26
N GLU A 41 -12.36 5.06 0.79
CA GLU A 41 -13.79 4.83 0.68
C GLU A 41 -14.50 5.98 -0.05
N GLU A 42 -14.25 7.22 0.37
CA GLU A 42 -14.83 8.41 -0.26
C GLU A 42 -14.30 8.65 -1.69
N ALA A 43 -13.02 8.30 -1.95
CA ALA A 43 -12.47 8.36 -3.30
C ALA A 43 -13.15 7.38 -4.24
N ILE A 44 -13.50 6.18 -3.77
CA ILE A 44 -14.24 5.18 -4.54
C ILE A 44 -15.66 5.67 -4.82
N GLU A 45 -16.36 6.18 -3.81
CA GLU A 45 -17.73 6.72 -3.98
C GLU A 45 -17.79 7.83 -5.02
N ASN A 46 -16.75 8.65 -5.10
CA ASN A 46 -16.69 9.78 -6.02
C ASN A 46 -15.92 9.49 -7.33
N ALA A 47 -15.34 8.30 -7.50
CA ALA A 47 -14.48 7.96 -8.64
C ALA A 47 -15.15 8.19 -10.01
N HIS A 48 -16.47 7.95 -10.09
CA HIS A 48 -17.25 8.08 -11.31
C HIS A 48 -18.03 9.42 -11.39
N THR A 49 -17.83 10.33 -10.42
CA THR A 49 -18.48 11.65 -10.44
C THR A 49 -17.81 12.56 -11.48
N PRO A 50 -18.54 13.14 -12.42
CA PRO A 50 -17.97 14.06 -13.42
C PRO A 50 -17.23 15.22 -12.75
N ASN A 51 -16.01 15.51 -13.22
CA ASN A 51 -15.16 16.58 -12.69
C ASN A 51 -14.71 16.41 -11.22
N PHE A 52 -14.80 15.23 -10.65
CA PHE A 52 -14.24 14.98 -9.33
C PHE A 52 -12.72 15.20 -9.34
N ARG A 53 -12.24 16.05 -8.44
CA ARG A 53 -10.82 16.30 -8.20
C ARG A 53 -10.50 15.96 -6.75
N ALA A 54 -9.87 14.82 -6.53
CA ALA A 54 -9.54 14.30 -5.21
C ALA A 54 -8.78 15.32 -4.35
N GLU A 55 -7.77 15.99 -4.92
CA GLU A 55 -6.98 17.00 -4.21
C GLU A 55 -7.86 18.13 -3.67
N GLN A 56 -8.74 18.70 -4.49
CA GLN A 56 -9.62 19.79 -4.06
C GLN A 56 -10.64 19.33 -3.03
N TYR A 57 -11.17 18.12 -3.20
CA TYR A 57 -12.16 17.55 -2.30
C TYR A 57 -11.56 17.30 -0.91
N PHE A 58 -10.43 16.61 -0.82
CA PHE A 58 -9.83 16.24 0.46
C PHE A 58 -9.14 17.42 1.17
N ASN A 59 -8.62 18.40 0.45
CA ASN A 59 -8.07 19.63 1.05
C ASN A 59 -9.17 20.53 1.66
N ASN A 60 -10.43 20.40 1.23
CA ASN A 60 -11.58 21.12 1.79
C ASN A 60 -12.48 20.22 2.64
N HIS A 61 -12.02 19.04 3.01
CA HIS A 61 -12.83 18.07 3.74
C HIS A 61 -13.25 18.57 5.13
N PRO A 62 -14.51 18.33 5.58
CA PRO A 62 -15.00 18.78 6.88
C PRO A 62 -14.24 18.15 8.05
N ASN A 63 -13.77 16.91 7.91
CA ASN A 63 -12.95 16.25 8.90
C ASN A 63 -11.51 16.78 8.85
N GLU A 64 -11.07 17.39 9.94
CA GLU A 64 -9.74 18.00 10.07
C GLU A 64 -8.60 17.01 9.87
N GLN A 65 -8.71 15.78 10.37
CA GLN A 65 -7.67 14.75 10.22
C GLN A 65 -7.46 14.35 8.76
N ILE A 66 -8.56 14.25 7.98
CA ILE A 66 -8.49 13.96 6.55
C ILE A 66 -7.86 15.14 5.80
N ARG A 67 -8.29 16.36 6.12
CA ARG A 67 -7.76 17.58 5.51
C ARG A 67 -6.26 17.77 5.77
N GLU A 68 -5.81 17.60 7.02
CA GLU A 68 -4.39 17.68 7.38
C GLU A 68 -3.56 16.62 6.66
N LEU A 69 -4.06 15.38 6.60
CA LEU A 69 -3.39 14.30 5.91
C LEU A 69 -3.28 14.57 4.40
N ALA A 70 -4.36 15.03 3.76
CA ALA A 70 -4.37 15.36 2.34
C ALA A 70 -3.40 16.51 2.03
N PHE A 71 -3.41 17.55 2.84
CA PHE A 71 -2.48 18.67 2.69
C PHE A 71 -1.02 18.24 2.85
N LYS A 72 -0.73 17.43 3.86
CA LYS A 72 0.62 16.88 4.11
C LYS A 72 1.11 16.05 2.93
N LEU A 73 0.30 15.12 2.45
CA LEU A 73 0.66 14.29 1.30
C LEU A 73 0.88 15.09 0.02
N GLY A 74 0.07 16.11 -0.22
CA GLY A 74 0.24 17.02 -1.35
C GLY A 74 1.51 17.87 -1.26
N THR A 75 1.88 18.32 -0.05
CA THR A 75 3.08 19.15 0.18
C THR A 75 4.36 18.29 0.11
N ASP A 76 4.36 17.12 0.70
CA ASP A 76 5.52 16.20 0.68
C ASP A 76 5.88 15.78 -0.76
N ALA A 77 4.90 15.62 -1.64
CA ALA A 77 5.13 15.32 -3.05
C ALA A 77 5.93 16.44 -3.77
N VAL A 78 5.68 17.70 -3.40
CA VAL A 78 6.42 18.86 -3.96
C VAL A 78 7.84 18.94 -3.41
N GLU A 79 8.06 18.61 -2.15
CA GLU A 79 9.39 18.59 -1.53
C GLU A 79 10.26 17.44 -2.05
N LEU A 80 9.69 16.26 -2.26
CA LEU A 80 10.39 15.12 -2.87
C LEU A 80 10.90 15.43 -4.26
N SER A 81 10.15 16.17 -5.07
CA SER A 81 10.63 16.59 -6.41
C SER A 81 11.84 17.51 -6.37
N LYS A 82 12.00 18.30 -5.31
CA LYS A 82 13.20 19.17 -5.11
C LYS A 82 14.38 18.40 -4.51
N LEU A 83 14.14 17.35 -3.75
CA LEU A 83 15.20 16.53 -3.14
C LEU A 83 15.86 15.60 -4.18
N TYR A 84 15.13 15.22 -5.22
CA TYR A 84 15.64 14.36 -6.31
C TYR A 84 16.59 15.10 -7.28
N ASP A 85 16.68 16.41 -7.22
CA ASP A 85 17.69 17.19 -7.92
C ASP A 85 19.11 17.09 -7.29
N ILE A 86 19.27 16.35 -6.19
CA ILE A 86 20.56 16.09 -5.55
C ILE A 86 21.21 14.87 -6.24
N PRO A 87 22.40 15.00 -6.87
CA PRO A 87 23.02 13.94 -7.68
C PRO A 87 23.43 12.66 -6.92
N THR A 88 23.25 12.62 -5.60
CA THR A 88 23.79 11.59 -4.71
C THR A 88 22.87 10.37 -4.49
N PHE A 89 21.62 10.41 -4.93
CA PHE A 89 20.64 9.34 -4.68
C PHE A 89 20.01 8.72 -5.95
N SER A 90 20.68 8.80 -7.07
CA SER A 90 20.12 8.29 -8.32
C SER A 90 20.39 6.78 -8.49
N THR A 91 19.41 5.95 -8.10
CA THR A 91 19.29 4.63 -8.71
C THR A 91 18.80 4.78 -10.16
N PRO A 92 19.08 3.82 -11.06
CA PRO A 92 18.65 3.92 -12.47
C PRO A 92 17.13 4.11 -12.65
N ILE A 93 16.32 3.60 -11.72
CA ILE A 93 14.85 3.70 -11.74
C ILE A 93 14.40 5.15 -11.42
N ASP A 94 15.08 5.81 -10.48
CA ASP A 94 14.72 7.18 -10.10
C ASP A 94 14.94 8.18 -11.23
N LYS A 95 15.90 7.91 -12.13
CA LYS A 95 16.17 8.77 -13.28
C LYS A 95 15.09 8.71 -14.36
N GLU A 96 14.48 7.55 -14.58
CA GLU A 96 13.37 7.43 -15.54
C GLU A 96 12.09 8.12 -15.04
N ILE A 97 11.83 8.05 -13.72
CA ILE A 97 10.64 8.67 -13.09
C ILE A 97 10.78 10.21 -13.10
N VAL A 98 11.98 10.75 -12.85
CA VAL A 98 12.21 12.20 -12.74
C VAL A 98 12.35 12.89 -14.11
N GLN A 99 12.76 12.17 -15.16
CA GLN A 99 12.90 12.75 -16.51
C GLN A 99 11.59 12.80 -17.30
N SER A 100 10.56 12.08 -16.86
CA SER A 100 9.22 12.21 -17.44
C SER A 100 8.49 13.41 -16.81
N ASN A 101 8.75 14.60 -17.32
CA ASN A 101 7.84 15.76 -17.20
C ASN A 101 6.47 15.50 -17.88
N ASP A 102 6.23 14.29 -18.34
CA ASP A 102 4.97 13.81 -18.83
C ASP A 102 4.15 13.29 -17.64
N THR A 103 3.07 13.96 -17.38
CA THR A 103 2.08 13.78 -16.30
C THR A 103 1.35 12.42 -16.35
N ASP A 104 1.73 11.52 -17.22
CA ASP A 104 1.36 10.12 -17.22
C ASP A 104 2.40 9.31 -16.40
N LEU A 105 2.40 9.57 -15.09
CA LEU A 105 2.95 8.59 -14.15
C LEU A 105 2.37 7.23 -14.56
N ARG A 106 3.25 6.25 -14.80
CA ARG A 106 2.85 4.86 -15.06
C ARG A 106 2.23 4.28 -13.79
N LEU A 107 1.03 4.75 -13.48
CA LEU A 107 0.29 4.35 -12.28
C LEU A 107 -0.01 2.86 -12.27
N ASP A 108 -0.17 2.28 -13.44
CA ASP A 108 -0.33 0.85 -13.69
C ASP A 108 0.87 0.01 -13.23
N GLU A 109 2.08 0.54 -13.27
CA GLU A 109 3.28 -0.15 -12.78
C GLU A 109 3.62 0.21 -11.32
N ILE A 110 3.46 1.50 -10.95
CA ILE A 110 3.89 2.02 -9.65
C ILE A 110 2.92 1.60 -8.53
N VAL A 111 1.62 1.70 -8.76
CA VAL A 111 0.60 1.42 -7.73
C VAL A 111 0.64 -0.04 -7.27
N PRO A 112 0.68 -1.06 -8.16
CA PRO A 112 0.82 -2.45 -7.73
C PRO A 112 2.07 -2.71 -6.89
N SER A 113 3.21 -2.14 -7.29
CA SER A 113 4.48 -2.29 -6.57
C SER A 113 4.42 -1.67 -5.17
N LEU A 114 3.83 -0.48 -5.03
CA LEU A 114 3.64 0.18 -3.73
C LEU A 114 2.71 -0.60 -2.82
N ILE A 115 1.61 -1.14 -3.38
CA ILE A 115 0.67 -1.96 -2.60
C ILE A 115 1.33 -3.26 -2.14
N ALA A 116 2.07 -3.94 -3.01
CA ALA A 116 2.80 -5.15 -2.64
C ALA A 116 3.81 -4.87 -1.50
N SER A 117 4.54 -3.75 -1.59
CA SER A 117 5.45 -3.30 -0.54
C SER A 117 4.72 -2.98 0.77
N TYR A 118 3.56 -2.32 0.71
CA TYR A 118 2.73 -2.05 1.88
C TYR A 118 2.25 -3.35 2.54
N LYS A 119 1.69 -4.28 1.76
CA LYS A 119 1.24 -5.59 2.24
C LYS A 119 2.38 -6.35 2.91
N LEU A 120 3.56 -6.36 2.30
CA LEU A 120 4.74 -7.01 2.85
C LEU A 120 5.12 -6.41 4.21
N ASN A 121 5.14 -5.09 4.34
CA ASN A 121 5.42 -4.41 5.60
C ASN A 121 4.41 -4.79 6.70
N VAL A 122 3.12 -4.79 6.39
CA VAL A 122 2.07 -5.18 7.36
C VAL A 122 2.27 -6.61 7.82
N ILE A 123 2.50 -7.55 6.90
CA ILE A 123 2.72 -8.96 7.25
C ILE A 123 4.00 -9.15 8.06
N GLN A 124 5.07 -8.41 7.77
CA GLN A 124 6.29 -8.45 8.57
C GLN A 124 6.07 -7.99 10.01
N GLN A 125 5.30 -6.92 10.21
CA GLN A 125 4.93 -6.44 11.54
C GLN A 125 4.08 -7.48 12.31
N GLU A 126 3.13 -8.12 11.63
CA GLU A 126 2.33 -9.19 12.23
C GLU A 126 3.18 -10.42 12.58
N LEU A 127 4.12 -10.82 11.71
CA LEU A 127 5.06 -11.90 12.01
C LEU A 127 5.92 -11.57 13.22
N GLN A 128 6.41 -10.33 13.34
CA GLN A 128 7.15 -9.89 14.51
C GLN A 128 6.31 -9.99 15.78
N THR A 129 5.06 -9.54 15.73
CA THR A 129 4.13 -9.64 16.86
C THR A 129 3.90 -11.10 17.29
N ILE A 130 3.72 -12.01 16.31
CA ILE A 130 3.55 -13.45 16.60
C ILE A 130 4.81 -14.02 17.26
N ILE A 131 6.01 -13.65 16.78
CA ILE A 131 7.28 -14.09 17.38
C ILE A 131 7.40 -13.60 18.83
N GLU A 132 7.00 -12.37 19.11
CA GLU A 132 7.01 -11.82 20.47
C GLU A 132 6.04 -12.55 21.39
N GLN A 133 4.83 -12.84 20.91
CA GLN A 133 3.86 -13.65 21.63
C GLN A 133 4.38 -15.07 21.94
N MET A 134 5.03 -15.72 20.97
CA MET A 134 5.62 -17.04 21.16
C MET A 134 6.79 -17.05 22.18
N LYS A 135 7.46 -15.90 22.39
CA LYS A 135 8.54 -15.78 23.39
C LYS A 135 7.99 -15.68 24.81
N SER A 136 6.73 -15.31 25.01
CA SER A 136 6.15 -15.13 26.34
C SER A 136 6.12 -16.45 27.11
N SER A 137 6.33 -16.39 28.42
CA SER A 137 6.34 -17.57 29.31
C SER A 137 4.96 -18.25 29.39
N GLU A 138 3.88 -17.46 29.30
CA GLU A 138 2.51 -17.95 29.33
C GLU A 138 2.17 -18.82 28.12
N VAL A 139 2.56 -18.37 26.92
CA VAL A 139 2.31 -19.11 25.68
C VAL A 139 3.18 -20.37 25.61
N LYS A 140 4.41 -20.33 26.13
CA LYS A 140 5.30 -21.51 26.18
C LYS A 140 4.75 -22.60 27.12
N ALA A 141 3.98 -22.23 28.13
CA ALA A 141 3.34 -23.15 29.04
C ALA A 141 2.08 -23.80 28.43
N ASP A 142 1.42 -23.14 27.48
CA ASP A 142 0.21 -23.59 26.80
C ASP A 142 0.53 -24.14 25.40
N LYS A 143 0.63 -25.45 25.30
CA LYS A 143 0.98 -26.13 24.03
C LYS A 143 -0.02 -25.86 22.91
N ASP A 144 -1.28 -25.69 23.19
CA ASP A 144 -2.30 -25.49 22.18
C ASP A 144 -2.23 -24.07 21.60
N LYS A 145 -2.03 -23.06 22.44
CA LYS A 145 -1.78 -21.68 22.01
C LYS A 145 -0.49 -21.57 21.20
N TYR A 146 0.56 -22.21 21.65
CA TYR A 146 1.82 -22.21 20.92
C TYR A 146 1.68 -22.83 19.53
N ARG A 147 0.95 -23.95 19.41
CA ARG A 147 0.67 -24.62 18.13
C ARG A 147 -0.16 -23.74 17.19
N GLN A 148 -1.16 -23.04 17.71
CA GLN A 148 -1.98 -22.10 16.92
C GLN A 148 -1.13 -20.94 16.36
N LEU A 149 -0.29 -20.34 17.20
CA LEU A 149 0.63 -19.27 16.76
C LEU A 149 1.62 -19.76 15.72
N LEU A 150 2.12 -20.99 15.86
CA LEU A 150 3.04 -21.58 14.88
C LEU A 150 2.36 -21.79 13.52
N LEU A 151 1.09 -22.21 13.50
CA LEU A 151 0.31 -22.31 12.26
C LEU A 151 0.09 -20.94 11.61
N GLN A 152 -0.30 -19.94 12.39
CA GLN A 152 -0.45 -18.57 11.90
C GLN A 152 0.87 -18.01 11.34
N PHE A 153 1.98 -18.21 12.05
CA PHE A 153 3.30 -17.82 11.59
C PHE A 153 3.64 -18.46 10.25
N THR A 154 3.41 -19.77 10.10
CA THR A 154 3.72 -20.50 8.86
C THR A 154 2.89 -20.01 7.68
N GLN A 155 1.59 -19.73 7.89
CA GLN A 155 0.70 -19.20 6.86
C GLN A 155 1.15 -17.80 6.41
N LYS A 156 1.39 -16.89 7.38
CA LYS A 156 1.83 -15.52 7.09
C LYS A 156 3.23 -15.49 6.47
N LYS A 157 4.12 -16.40 6.85
CA LYS A 157 5.46 -16.51 6.24
C LYS A 157 5.39 -16.94 4.78
N LYS A 158 4.47 -17.83 4.41
CA LYS A 158 4.23 -18.19 2.99
C LYS A 158 3.76 -16.98 2.20
N LEU A 159 2.75 -16.26 2.68
CA LEU A 159 2.23 -15.06 2.04
C LEU A 159 3.32 -13.97 1.91
N SER A 160 4.11 -13.76 2.95
CA SER A 160 5.28 -12.85 2.91
C SER A 160 6.27 -13.22 1.78
N THR A 161 6.50 -14.53 1.58
CA THR A 161 7.42 -14.99 0.54
C THR A 161 6.85 -14.78 -0.87
N GLU A 162 5.55 -14.95 -1.04
CA GLU A 162 4.85 -14.72 -2.32
C GLU A 162 4.86 -13.23 -2.69
N LEU A 163 4.52 -12.36 -1.73
CA LEU A 163 4.57 -10.91 -1.91
C LEU A 163 5.99 -10.39 -2.18
N ALA A 164 6.99 -10.95 -1.50
CA ALA A 164 8.39 -10.59 -1.74
C ALA A 164 8.82 -10.87 -3.19
N LYS A 165 8.34 -11.96 -3.79
CA LYS A 165 8.59 -12.26 -5.20
C LYS A 165 7.94 -11.24 -6.14
N GLN A 166 6.75 -10.73 -5.79
CA GLN A 166 6.05 -9.70 -6.58
C GLN A 166 6.75 -8.33 -6.50
N CYS A 167 7.39 -8.03 -5.36
CA CYS A 167 8.15 -6.79 -5.19
C CYS A 167 9.48 -6.76 -5.98
N GLY A 168 9.83 -7.86 -6.69
CA GLY A 168 11.15 -8.02 -7.27
C GLY A 168 12.24 -8.18 -6.19
N ASP A 169 13.37 -8.78 -6.52
CA ASP A 169 14.46 -9.23 -5.60
C ASP A 169 15.08 -8.16 -4.67
N ARG A 170 14.35 -7.12 -4.29
CA ARG A 170 14.79 -6.08 -3.34
C ARG A 170 14.50 -6.39 -1.88
N VAL A 171 14.18 -7.64 -1.54
CA VAL A 171 14.11 -8.05 -0.14
C VAL A 171 15.54 -8.23 0.36
N VAL A 172 16.09 -7.16 0.92
CA VAL A 172 17.27 -7.26 1.79
C VAL A 172 16.81 -8.02 3.04
N LEU A 173 17.36 -9.22 3.21
CA LEU A 173 17.21 -10.06 4.40
C LEU A 173 17.81 -9.38 5.64
#